data_7875eaa6a93796c30b86965d2cfa9027
#
_entry.id   7875eaa6a93796c30b86965d2cfa9027
#
_cell.length_a   1.000
_cell.length_b   1.000
_cell.length_c   1.000
_cell.angle_alpha   90.00
_cell.angle_beta   90.00
_cell.angle_gamma   90.00
#
_symmetry.space_group_name_H-M   'P 1'
#
loop_
_entity.id
_entity.type
_entity.pdbx_description
1 polymer ?
#
loop_
_entity_poly.entity_id
_entity_poly.type
_entity_poly.pdbx_seq_one_letter_code
_entity_poly.pdbx_strand_id
1 'polypeptide(L)'
;MKKYFPLLILLVFIFWGLFSCNSPTDSDEPNPENMVVLSGQVQNSETATPIANAVVILLDYSPEQSTVTDAQGMFTLEFEVDKTVDLRLVAFKSTFLADTLPVLAVPGQTINDLQLKLTATSGTPVVSGYAASIILSEVSATSIGVRESGSPEVAEITFKVQDSMGVPVDVEHKVTVDFELAASPGGGEFVSPQSAETGPNGKVSTNIFSGTVSGVVQVMASVSQGGAVIRSLPVAIAIHGGLPDSAHFAIAVEKLNFPGYNIYGLTDGITVYVGDKYGNPVRPETVVYFTTTGGIIEGSALTDLMGRASVVLMSAGPQPYHPVYGAGFATVTARTADENQNTIETSGLVLFSGIPQISVNPNSINVPDKGSQSFFYTVSDQNGNPLVAGTSIRVSVESGNVEAVGNTDITLPDTQSPAWTNFGFSLVDTTPDTSLVNNVSLKISTTGPNGNLEVSISGIAH
;
A
#
# COMPACT_ATOMS: atom_id res chain seq x y z
N MET A 1 -46.28 -10.61 -74.11
CA MET A 1 -45.21 -11.16 -75.00
C MET A 1 -43.99 -11.51 -74.17
N LYS A 2 -43.78 -12.77 -73.98
CA LYS A 2 -42.62 -13.59 -74.29
C LYS A 2 -41.29 -12.78 -74.24
N LYS A 3 -40.23 -13.13 -73.42
CA LYS A 3 -39.46 -14.37 -73.56
C LYS A 3 -38.28 -14.38 -72.51
N TYR A 4 -38.12 -15.55 -71.92
CA TYR A 4 -36.85 -16.31 -71.63
C TYR A 4 -35.78 -15.83 -70.62
N PHE A 5 -35.70 -16.66 -69.60
CA PHE A 5 -34.52 -17.08 -68.81
C PHE A 5 -33.31 -17.44 -69.70
N PRO A 6 -32.06 -17.35 -69.13
CA PRO A 6 -31.53 -18.47 -68.38
C PRO A 6 -30.72 -18.14 -67.17
N LEU A 7 -30.91 -19.01 -66.22
CA LEU A 7 -30.05 -19.56 -65.15
C LEU A 7 -28.54 -19.34 -65.32
N LEU A 8 -27.91 -18.64 -64.37
CA LEU A 8 -26.46 -18.75 -64.12
C LEU A 8 -26.25 -19.02 -62.62
N ILE A 9 -25.88 -20.26 -62.33
CA ILE A 9 -25.47 -20.74 -61.01
C ILE A 9 -24.11 -20.11 -60.71
N LEU A 10 -24.06 -19.20 -59.70
CA LEU A 10 -22.83 -18.70 -59.11
C LEU A 10 -22.67 -19.34 -57.74
N LEU A 11 -21.74 -20.27 -57.62
CA LEU A 11 -21.27 -20.88 -56.37
C LEU A 11 -20.63 -19.81 -55.51
N VAL A 12 -21.33 -19.39 -54.44
CA VAL A 12 -20.73 -18.57 -53.37
C VAL A 12 -20.13 -19.52 -52.35
N PHE A 13 -18.82 -19.63 -52.37
CA PHE A 13 -18.06 -20.22 -51.28
C PHE A 13 -18.20 -19.30 -50.04
N ILE A 14 -19.00 -19.75 -49.09
CA ILE A 14 -19.01 -19.14 -47.76
C ILE A 14 -17.77 -19.65 -47.02
N PHE A 15 -16.75 -18.81 -46.95
CA PHE A 15 -15.62 -18.99 -46.04
C PHE A 15 -16.12 -18.65 -44.62
N TRP A 16 -16.47 -19.66 -43.86
CA TRP A 16 -16.61 -19.54 -42.44
C TRP A 16 -15.20 -19.55 -41.84
N GLY A 17 -14.68 -18.33 -41.61
CA GLY A 17 -13.52 -18.12 -40.76
C GLY A 17 -13.93 -18.42 -39.32
N LEU A 18 -13.52 -19.55 -38.81
CA LEU A 18 -13.52 -19.87 -37.39
C LEU A 18 -12.48 -18.94 -36.73
N PHE A 19 -12.95 -17.83 -36.17
CA PHE A 19 -12.16 -17.14 -35.11
C PHE A 19 -12.24 -18.02 -33.87
N SER A 20 -11.26 -18.88 -33.71
CA SER A 20 -10.95 -19.50 -32.43
C SER A 20 -10.40 -18.40 -31.54
N CYS A 21 -11.22 -17.90 -30.61
CA CYS A 21 -10.71 -17.23 -29.43
C CYS A 21 -9.96 -18.28 -28.61
N ASN A 22 -8.63 -18.30 -28.71
CA ASN A 22 -7.81 -18.88 -27.69
C ASN A 22 -7.91 -17.95 -26.46
N SER A 23 -8.74 -18.30 -25.51
CA SER A 23 -8.53 -17.90 -24.13
C SER A 23 -7.23 -18.60 -23.70
N PRO A 24 -6.28 -17.92 -23.04
CA PRO A 24 -5.23 -18.62 -22.32
C PRO A 24 -5.91 -19.28 -21.11
N THR A 25 -6.31 -20.54 -21.28
CA THR A 25 -6.40 -21.44 -20.14
C THR A 25 -4.95 -21.76 -19.79
N ASP A 26 -4.44 -21.17 -18.70
CA ASP A 26 -3.37 -21.81 -17.96
C ASP A 26 -3.90 -23.17 -17.54
N SER A 27 -3.58 -24.17 -18.36
CA SER A 27 -3.72 -25.56 -17.97
C SER A 27 -2.44 -25.89 -17.18
N ASP A 28 -2.59 -26.15 -15.89
CA ASP A 28 -1.59 -26.84 -15.06
C ASP A 28 -1.34 -28.28 -15.53
N GLU A 29 -1.54 -28.58 -16.80
CA GLU A 29 -1.12 -29.85 -17.36
C GLU A 29 0.35 -29.74 -17.76
N PRO A 30 1.20 -30.69 -17.31
CA PRO A 30 2.62 -30.74 -17.62
C PRO A 30 2.82 -30.65 -19.13
N ASN A 31 3.65 -29.69 -19.58
CA ASN A 31 3.99 -29.58 -21.00
C ASN A 31 4.96 -30.69 -21.37
N PRO A 32 4.57 -31.69 -22.16
CA PRO A 32 5.46 -32.82 -22.49
C PRO A 32 6.75 -32.41 -23.21
N GLU A 33 6.80 -31.22 -23.82
CA GLU A 33 8.01 -30.71 -24.49
C GLU A 33 9.05 -30.20 -23.47
N ASN A 34 8.64 -29.88 -22.25
CA ASN A 34 9.49 -29.38 -21.16
C ASN A 34 9.80 -30.45 -20.11
N MET A 35 9.16 -31.61 -20.21
CA MET A 35 9.28 -32.68 -19.22
C MET A 35 10.66 -33.37 -19.33
N VAL A 36 11.37 -33.42 -18.22
CA VAL A 36 12.64 -34.18 -18.08
C VAL A 36 12.37 -35.41 -17.22
N VAL A 37 12.84 -36.56 -17.69
CA VAL A 37 12.77 -37.82 -16.97
C VAL A 37 14.16 -38.30 -16.64
N LEU A 38 14.47 -38.50 -15.36
CA LEU A 38 15.72 -39.10 -14.90
C LEU A 38 15.41 -40.50 -14.37
N SER A 39 16.13 -41.50 -14.82
CA SER A 39 16.03 -42.84 -14.27
C SER A 39 17.39 -43.47 -14.04
N GLY A 40 17.50 -44.32 -13.04
CA GLY A 40 18.79 -44.93 -12.71
C GLY A 40 18.71 -45.88 -11.54
N GLN A 41 19.87 -46.24 -11.02
CA GLN A 41 20.00 -47.19 -9.92
C GLN A 41 20.93 -46.65 -8.83
N VAL A 42 20.53 -46.87 -7.58
CA VAL A 42 21.36 -46.65 -6.39
C VAL A 42 21.91 -48.00 -5.92
N GLN A 43 23.23 -48.07 -5.78
CA GLN A 43 23.91 -49.29 -5.37
C GLN A 43 25.01 -49.03 -4.33
N ASN A 44 25.39 -50.04 -3.60
CA ASN A 44 26.52 -49.96 -2.67
C ASN A 44 27.83 -49.89 -3.50
N SER A 45 28.69 -48.92 -3.16
CA SER A 45 29.93 -48.64 -3.88
C SER A 45 30.94 -49.79 -3.84
N GLU A 46 30.91 -50.63 -2.80
CA GLU A 46 31.87 -51.74 -2.58
C GLU A 46 31.35 -53.05 -3.09
N THR A 47 30.06 -53.36 -2.88
CA THR A 47 29.48 -54.66 -3.19
C THR A 47 28.66 -54.68 -4.46
N ALA A 48 28.40 -53.51 -5.08
CA ALA A 48 27.50 -53.31 -6.21
C ALA A 48 26.08 -53.87 -6.01
N THR A 49 25.66 -54.11 -4.74
CA THR A 49 24.30 -54.55 -4.42
C THR A 49 23.34 -53.38 -4.50
N PRO A 50 22.13 -53.57 -5.07
CA PRO A 50 21.11 -52.57 -5.10
C PRO A 50 20.73 -52.09 -3.68
N ILE A 51 20.46 -50.80 -3.52
CA ILE A 51 20.03 -50.21 -2.27
C ILE A 51 18.57 -49.76 -2.41
N ALA A 52 17.67 -50.54 -1.79
CA ALA A 52 16.26 -50.22 -1.70
C ALA A 52 16.00 -49.12 -0.66
N ASN A 53 14.90 -48.39 -0.82
CA ASN A 53 14.50 -47.28 0.08
C ASN A 53 15.60 -46.23 0.31
N ALA A 54 16.46 -45.96 -0.70
CA ALA A 54 17.34 -44.82 -0.73
C ALA A 54 16.55 -43.61 -1.25
N VAL A 55 16.70 -42.46 -0.62
CA VAL A 55 16.07 -41.22 -1.06
C VAL A 55 16.96 -40.60 -2.14
N VAL A 56 16.36 -40.22 -3.26
CA VAL A 56 17.00 -39.51 -4.36
C VAL A 56 16.36 -38.15 -4.50
N ILE A 57 17.12 -37.07 -4.37
CA ILE A 57 16.68 -35.70 -4.41
C ILE A 57 17.36 -34.95 -5.53
N LEU A 58 16.62 -34.12 -6.23
CA LEU A 58 17.13 -33.14 -7.19
C LEU A 58 17.42 -31.82 -6.48
N LEU A 59 18.69 -31.50 -6.30
CA LEU A 59 19.14 -30.24 -5.76
C LEU A 59 19.17 -29.14 -6.83
N ASP A 60 19.13 -27.89 -6.39
CA ASP A 60 19.16 -26.69 -7.24
C ASP A 60 17.94 -26.56 -8.16
N TYR A 61 16.83 -27.23 -7.82
CA TYR A 61 15.53 -27.17 -8.49
C TYR A 61 14.41 -26.84 -7.48
N SER A 62 13.47 -26.00 -7.88
CA SER A 62 12.32 -25.62 -7.05
C SER A 62 11.02 -25.74 -7.86
N PRO A 63 9.95 -26.35 -7.31
CA PRO A 63 9.87 -27.01 -5.98
C PRO A 63 10.74 -28.28 -5.90
N GLU A 64 11.21 -28.62 -4.68
CA GLU A 64 12.09 -29.79 -4.48
C GLU A 64 11.44 -31.06 -5.03
N GLN A 65 12.16 -31.77 -5.87
CA GLN A 65 11.75 -33.06 -6.43
C GLN A 65 12.54 -34.21 -5.79
N SER A 66 11.82 -35.21 -5.33
CA SER A 66 12.43 -36.39 -4.71
C SER A 66 11.66 -37.67 -4.99
N THR A 67 12.36 -38.78 -4.93
CA THR A 67 11.80 -40.12 -5.09
C THR A 67 12.52 -41.10 -4.16
N VAL A 68 12.04 -42.34 -4.10
CA VAL A 68 12.64 -43.41 -3.30
C VAL A 68 12.88 -44.60 -4.18
N THR A 69 14.05 -45.27 -4.01
CA THR A 69 14.41 -46.45 -4.78
C THR A 69 13.54 -47.66 -4.38
N ASP A 70 13.18 -48.45 -5.40
CA ASP A 70 12.48 -49.73 -5.22
C ASP A 70 13.40 -50.85 -4.66
N ALA A 71 12.88 -52.10 -4.57
CA ALA A 71 13.60 -53.26 -4.06
C ALA A 71 14.86 -53.60 -4.93
N GLN A 72 14.90 -53.16 -6.17
CA GLN A 72 16.02 -53.34 -7.11
C GLN A 72 16.94 -52.13 -7.13
N GLY A 73 16.72 -51.17 -6.22
CA GLY A 73 17.47 -49.92 -6.16
C GLY A 73 17.19 -48.94 -7.30
N MET A 74 16.14 -49.17 -8.09
CA MET A 74 15.78 -48.32 -9.22
C MET A 74 15.00 -47.12 -8.77
N PHE A 75 15.20 -45.98 -9.44
CA PHE A 75 14.43 -44.76 -9.24
C PHE A 75 14.03 -44.15 -10.59
N THR A 76 12.93 -43.38 -10.55
CA THR A 76 12.52 -42.48 -11.64
C THR A 76 12.08 -41.18 -11.03
N LEU A 77 12.43 -40.05 -11.65
CA LEU A 77 12.11 -38.69 -11.24
C LEU A 77 11.73 -37.89 -12.46
N GLU A 78 10.56 -37.22 -12.40
CA GLU A 78 10.00 -36.45 -13.52
C GLU A 78 9.79 -35.00 -13.03
N PHE A 79 10.21 -34.04 -13.85
CA PHE A 79 10.13 -32.62 -13.58
C PHE A 79 10.20 -31.79 -14.85
N GLU A 80 9.76 -30.53 -14.78
CA GLU A 80 9.76 -29.65 -15.96
C GLU A 80 10.90 -28.62 -15.89
N VAL A 81 11.48 -28.31 -17.04
CA VAL A 81 12.43 -27.19 -17.19
C VAL A 81 12.15 -26.43 -18.49
N ASP A 82 12.07 -25.09 -18.41
CA ASP A 82 11.85 -24.23 -19.58
C ASP A 82 13.12 -23.97 -20.40
N LYS A 83 14.26 -24.22 -19.80
CA LYS A 83 15.59 -24.05 -20.43
C LYS A 83 16.57 -25.06 -19.86
N THR A 84 17.69 -25.24 -20.56
CA THR A 84 18.79 -26.07 -20.06
C THR A 84 19.32 -25.53 -18.73
N VAL A 85 19.38 -26.39 -17.71
CA VAL A 85 19.87 -26.09 -16.37
C VAL A 85 20.83 -27.16 -15.85
N ASP A 86 21.86 -26.73 -15.10
CA ASP A 86 22.74 -27.62 -14.36
C ASP A 86 22.14 -27.91 -12.98
N LEU A 87 21.91 -29.18 -12.68
CA LEU A 87 21.31 -29.65 -11.44
C LEU A 87 22.20 -30.71 -10.80
N ARG A 88 21.96 -31.03 -9.54
CA ARG A 88 22.66 -32.09 -8.82
C ARG A 88 21.66 -33.13 -8.30
N LEU A 89 21.84 -34.35 -8.67
CA LEU A 89 21.10 -35.49 -8.18
C LEU A 89 21.84 -36.09 -6.99
N VAL A 90 21.23 -36.17 -5.82
CA VAL A 90 21.82 -36.69 -4.60
C VAL A 90 21.05 -37.89 -4.12
N ALA A 91 21.75 -39.00 -3.89
CA ALA A 91 21.16 -40.13 -3.21
C ALA A 91 21.70 -40.25 -1.77
N PHE A 92 20.84 -40.59 -0.83
CA PHE A 92 21.22 -40.86 0.55
C PHE A 92 20.37 -41.98 1.18
N LYS A 93 20.95 -42.66 2.11
CA LYS A 93 20.28 -43.61 3.00
C LYS A 93 20.99 -43.63 4.34
N SER A 94 20.25 -43.86 5.42
CA SER A 94 20.87 -44.11 6.73
C SER A 94 21.86 -45.25 6.64
N THR A 95 23.07 -45.12 7.28
CA THR A 95 24.21 -46.05 7.19
C THR A 95 25.05 -45.94 5.95
N PHE A 96 24.77 -44.98 5.06
CA PHE A 96 25.61 -44.76 3.87
C PHE A 96 26.00 -43.27 3.81
N LEU A 97 27.19 -43.03 3.29
CA LEU A 97 27.59 -41.69 2.83
C LEU A 97 26.81 -41.36 1.56
N ALA A 98 26.24 -40.15 1.47
CA ALA A 98 25.55 -39.71 0.28
C ALA A 98 26.47 -39.60 -0.92
N ASP A 99 25.92 -39.86 -2.11
CA ASP A 99 26.59 -39.64 -3.38
C ASP A 99 25.84 -38.57 -4.20
N THR A 100 26.61 -37.78 -4.94
CA THR A 100 26.10 -36.64 -5.75
C THR A 100 26.55 -36.76 -7.17
N LEU A 101 25.58 -36.71 -8.11
CA LEU A 101 25.83 -36.75 -9.55
C LEU A 101 25.37 -35.44 -10.20
N PRO A 102 26.23 -34.68 -10.92
CA PRO A 102 25.78 -33.56 -11.71
C PRO A 102 24.97 -34.02 -12.92
N VAL A 103 23.87 -33.33 -13.20
CA VAL A 103 22.94 -33.62 -14.31
C VAL A 103 22.66 -32.35 -15.08
N LEU A 104 22.90 -32.36 -16.39
CA LEU A 104 22.46 -31.29 -17.28
C LEU A 104 21.06 -31.63 -17.79
N ALA A 105 20.06 -30.94 -17.28
CA ALA A 105 18.67 -31.12 -17.68
C ALA A 105 18.33 -30.23 -18.89
N VAL A 106 17.89 -30.85 -19.98
CA VAL A 106 17.44 -30.17 -21.21
C VAL A 106 15.95 -30.43 -21.38
N PRO A 107 15.13 -29.43 -21.72
CA PRO A 107 13.69 -29.61 -21.95
C PRO A 107 13.40 -30.81 -22.87
N GLY A 108 12.43 -31.64 -22.49
CA GLY A 108 12.00 -32.83 -23.24
C GLY A 108 12.97 -34.02 -23.20
N GLN A 109 14.04 -33.99 -22.40
CA GLN A 109 15.05 -35.01 -22.36
C GLN A 109 14.72 -36.15 -21.39
N THR A 110 14.99 -37.39 -21.80
CA THR A 110 15.03 -38.55 -20.92
C THR A 110 16.49 -38.98 -20.73
N ILE A 111 16.94 -39.07 -19.47
CA ILE A 111 18.28 -39.52 -19.10
C ILE A 111 18.14 -40.82 -18.33
N ASN A 112 18.62 -41.91 -18.89
CA ASN A 112 18.52 -43.23 -18.30
C ASN A 112 19.89 -43.71 -17.78
N ASP A 113 19.88 -44.81 -17.04
CA ASP A 113 21.09 -45.53 -16.57
C ASP A 113 21.99 -44.70 -15.63
N LEU A 114 21.43 -43.72 -14.94
CA LEU A 114 22.17 -42.96 -13.93
C LEU A 114 22.58 -43.89 -12.77
N GLN A 115 23.83 -43.79 -12.34
CA GLN A 115 24.38 -44.63 -11.28
C GLN A 115 24.81 -43.77 -10.10
N LEU A 116 24.18 -44.00 -8.96
CA LEU A 116 24.56 -43.41 -7.67
C LEU A 116 25.12 -44.49 -6.75
N LYS A 117 26.32 -44.23 -6.19
CA LYS A 117 27.08 -45.26 -5.45
C LYS A 117 27.28 -44.81 -4.00
N LEU A 118 26.45 -45.33 -3.11
CA LEU A 118 26.57 -45.03 -1.70
C LEU A 118 27.58 -45.90 -1.00
N THR A 119 28.48 -45.32 -0.20
CA THR A 119 29.48 -46.06 0.57
C THR A 119 28.93 -46.35 1.97
N ALA A 120 28.93 -47.61 2.37
CA ALA A 120 28.47 -48.03 3.70
C ALA A 120 29.28 -47.35 4.81
N THR A 121 28.63 -46.79 5.81
CA THR A 121 29.29 -46.28 7.03
C THR A 121 29.27 -47.38 8.12
N SER A 122 30.32 -47.49 8.89
CA SER A 122 30.45 -48.45 10.00
C SER A 122 29.62 -48.06 11.26
N GLY A 123 28.52 -47.31 11.08
CA GLY A 123 27.66 -46.85 12.17
C GLY A 123 26.34 -47.64 12.23
N THR A 124 25.71 -47.69 13.41
CA THR A 124 24.33 -48.15 13.55
C THR A 124 23.37 -47.30 12.73
N PRO A 125 22.40 -47.89 12.02
CA PRO A 125 21.41 -47.15 11.25
C PRO A 125 20.69 -46.15 12.14
N VAL A 126 20.69 -44.88 11.78
CA VAL A 126 19.80 -43.87 12.38
C VAL A 126 18.48 -43.97 11.63
N VAL A 127 17.62 -44.89 12.08
CA VAL A 127 16.23 -45.00 11.62
C VAL A 127 15.46 -43.88 12.33
N SER A 128 14.61 -43.15 11.60
CA SER A 128 13.75 -42.17 12.25
C SER A 128 12.80 -42.84 13.22
N GLY A 129 12.44 -42.13 14.27
CA GLY A 129 11.34 -42.51 15.16
C GLY A 129 10.04 -41.82 14.76
N TYR A 130 9.06 -41.91 15.66
CA TYR A 130 7.81 -41.18 15.53
C TYR A 130 8.03 -39.64 15.60
N ALA A 131 7.18 -38.88 14.91
CA ALA A 131 7.22 -37.45 14.93
C ALA A 131 7.21 -36.86 16.33
N ALA A 132 8.09 -35.96 16.65
CA ALA A 132 8.21 -35.30 17.95
C ALA A 132 8.32 -33.77 17.84
N SER A 133 8.72 -33.24 16.69
CA SER A 133 8.83 -31.79 16.46
C SER A 133 8.56 -31.44 15.00
N ILE A 134 8.10 -30.19 14.79
CA ILE A 134 7.90 -29.59 13.46
C ILE A 134 8.65 -28.26 13.46
N ILE A 135 9.58 -28.10 12.53
CA ILE A 135 10.36 -26.88 12.39
C ILE A 135 10.15 -26.27 10.99
N LEU A 136 10.31 -24.94 10.88
CA LEU A 136 10.38 -24.28 9.58
C LEU A 136 11.67 -24.73 8.87
N SER A 137 11.54 -25.19 7.64
CA SER A 137 12.68 -25.52 6.77
C SER A 137 12.99 -24.39 5.82
N GLU A 138 11.96 -23.86 5.14
CA GLU A 138 12.10 -22.83 4.11
C GLU A 138 10.83 -22.03 3.95
N VAL A 139 10.95 -20.78 3.48
CA VAL A 139 9.86 -19.93 3.04
C VAL A 139 10.28 -19.21 1.77
N SER A 140 9.46 -19.26 0.73
CA SER A 140 9.79 -18.67 -0.58
C SER A 140 9.77 -17.14 -0.56
N ALA A 141 8.91 -16.53 0.30
CA ALA A 141 8.84 -15.09 0.49
C ALA A 141 8.34 -14.75 1.90
N THR A 142 8.93 -13.75 2.52
CA THR A 142 8.50 -13.21 3.83
C THR A 142 7.46 -12.10 3.69
N SER A 143 7.21 -11.64 2.46
CA SER A 143 6.23 -10.61 2.14
C SER A 143 5.59 -10.88 0.78
N ILE A 144 4.26 -10.77 0.72
CA ILE A 144 3.44 -10.92 -0.50
C ILE A 144 2.49 -9.74 -0.62
N GLY A 145 1.92 -9.50 -1.81
CA GLY A 145 0.91 -8.47 -2.02
C GLY A 145 -0.49 -8.95 -1.69
N VAL A 146 -1.42 -8.03 -1.45
CA VAL A 146 -2.84 -8.35 -1.44
C VAL A 146 -3.26 -8.88 -2.82
N ARG A 147 -4.40 -9.58 -2.86
CA ARG A 147 -4.95 -10.14 -4.12
C ARG A 147 -5.05 -9.09 -5.21
N GLU A 148 -4.69 -9.47 -6.44
CA GLU A 148 -4.73 -8.60 -7.63
C GLU A 148 -3.94 -7.29 -7.45
N SER A 149 -2.83 -7.36 -6.73
CA SER A 149 -1.96 -6.20 -6.46
C SER A 149 -0.87 -5.97 -7.51
N GLY A 150 -0.75 -6.90 -8.48
CA GLY A 150 0.38 -6.90 -9.40
C GLY A 150 1.71 -7.35 -8.77
N SER A 151 1.68 -7.83 -7.54
CA SER A 151 2.82 -8.43 -6.81
C SER A 151 2.57 -9.92 -6.58
N PRO A 152 3.58 -10.74 -6.27
CA PRO A 152 3.35 -12.12 -5.87
C PRO A 152 2.34 -12.20 -4.71
N GLU A 153 1.31 -13.02 -4.88
CA GLU A 153 0.18 -13.16 -3.94
C GLU A 153 0.25 -14.42 -3.13
N VAL A 154 1.28 -15.25 -3.41
CA VAL A 154 1.46 -16.58 -2.85
C VAL A 154 2.87 -16.72 -2.30
N ALA A 155 3.00 -17.38 -1.14
CA ALA A 155 4.29 -17.83 -0.63
C ALA A 155 4.21 -19.30 -0.23
N GLU A 156 5.20 -20.08 -0.63
CA GLU A 156 5.35 -21.46 -0.20
C GLU A 156 6.08 -21.51 1.14
N ILE A 157 5.57 -22.36 2.05
CA ILE A 157 6.16 -22.62 3.36
C ILE A 157 6.44 -24.11 3.47
N THR A 158 7.71 -24.47 3.63
CA THR A 158 8.15 -25.85 3.82
C THR A 158 8.51 -26.08 5.28
N PHE A 159 7.84 -27.04 5.90
CA PHE A 159 8.14 -27.53 7.23
C PHE A 159 8.93 -28.84 7.14
N LYS A 160 9.68 -29.14 8.20
CA LYS A 160 10.37 -30.39 8.39
C LYS A 160 9.91 -31.03 9.71
N VAL A 161 9.41 -32.25 9.61
CA VAL A 161 9.01 -33.06 10.76
C VAL A 161 10.17 -33.94 11.19
N GLN A 162 10.48 -33.97 12.48
CA GLN A 162 11.59 -34.69 13.06
C GLN A 162 11.12 -35.51 14.25
N ASP A 163 11.84 -36.59 14.55
CA ASP A 163 11.65 -37.36 15.76
C ASP A 163 12.29 -36.71 17.00
N SER A 164 12.25 -37.40 18.15
CA SER A 164 12.81 -36.90 19.41
C SER A 164 14.34 -36.72 19.42
N MET A 165 15.05 -37.31 18.45
CA MET A 165 16.49 -37.19 18.29
C MET A 165 16.87 -36.16 17.22
N GLY A 166 15.88 -35.49 16.59
CA GLY A 166 16.08 -34.51 15.52
C GLY A 166 16.30 -35.15 14.14
N VAL A 167 16.04 -36.45 14.00
CA VAL A 167 16.12 -37.15 12.71
C VAL A 167 14.84 -36.89 11.92
N PRO A 168 14.91 -36.43 10.67
CA PRO A 168 13.72 -36.27 9.83
C PRO A 168 12.94 -37.59 9.71
N VAL A 169 11.61 -37.54 9.82
CA VAL A 169 10.76 -38.73 9.62
C VAL A 169 10.95 -39.25 8.19
N ASP A 170 10.99 -40.55 8.06
CA ASP A 170 11.25 -41.26 6.79
C ASP A 170 9.94 -41.87 6.23
N VAL A 171 10.07 -42.72 5.20
CA VAL A 171 8.94 -43.38 4.53
C VAL A 171 8.16 -44.32 5.41
N GLU A 172 8.79 -44.90 6.47
CA GLU A 172 8.15 -45.84 7.41
C GLU A 172 7.41 -45.08 8.51
N HIS A 173 7.78 -43.85 8.76
CA HIS A 173 7.21 -42.97 9.81
C HIS A 173 6.55 -41.70 9.21
N LYS A 174 6.03 -41.79 7.97
CA LYS A 174 5.26 -40.71 7.35
C LYS A 174 4.10 -40.28 8.25
N VAL A 175 3.87 -38.96 8.28
CA VAL A 175 2.74 -38.37 9.02
C VAL A 175 2.01 -37.38 8.13
N THR A 176 0.70 -37.30 8.35
CA THR A 176 -0.10 -36.23 7.78
C THR A 176 0.06 -34.96 8.64
N VAL A 177 0.40 -33.87 8.01
CA VAL A 177 0.55 -32.54 8.62
C VAL A 177 -0.62 -31.70 8.21
N ASP A 178 -1.33 -31.12 9.18
CA ASP A 178 -2.41 -30.18 8.97
C ASP A 178 -1.87 -28.75 9.08
N PHE A 179 -2.31 -27.88 8.16
CA PHE A 179 -1.91 -26.46 8.11
C PHE A 179 -3.10 -25.57 8.40
N GLU A 180 -2.90 -24.59 9.28
CA GLU A 180 -3.93 -23.64 9.67
C GLU A 180 -3.39 -22.22 9.78
N LEU A 181 -4.27 -21.24 9.66
CA LEU A 181 -3.96 -19.83 9.96
C LEU A 181 -4.07 -19.63 11.47
N ALA A 182 -2.95 -19.39 12.14
CA ALA A 182 -2.90 -19.01 13.55
C ALA A 182 -3.36 -17.56 13.77
N ALA A 183 -3.12 -16.69 12.78
CA ALA A 183 -3.64 -15.33 12.72
C ALA A 183 -3.74 -14.88 11.26
N SER A 184 -4.71 -14.01 10.95
CA SER A 184 -4.87 -13.40 9.64
C SER A 184 -5.50 -12.01 9.75
N PRO A 185 -5.27 -11.11 8.76
CA PRO A 185 -5.91 -9.80 8.69
C PRO A 185 -7.43 -9.88 8.46
N GLY A 186 -7.96 -11.00 7.95
CA GLY A 186 -9.38 -11.20 7.71
C GLY A 186 -9.86 -10.81 6.32
N GLY A 187 -8.97 -10.75 5.34
CA GLY A 187 -9.25 -10.42 3.94
C GLY A 187 -9.57 -11.62 3.06
N GLY A 188 -9.71 -12.83 3.64
CA GLY A 188 -9.98 -14.06 2.90
C GLY A 188 -8.70 -14.81 2.52
N GLU A 189 -7.65 -14.71 3.35
CA GLU A 189 -6.42 -15.49 3.27
C GLU A 189 -6.74 -16.98 3.51
N PHE A 190 -5.99 -17.86 2.85
CA PHE A 190 -6.12 -19.30 3.07
C PHE A 190 -4.82 -20.02 2.75
N VAL A 191 -4.68 -21.24 3.29
CA VAL A 191 -3.59 -22.16 2.95
C VAL A 191 -4.09 -23.27 2.05
N SER A 192 -3.26 -23.72 1.10
CA SER A 192 -3.55 -24.86 0.24
C SER A 192 -2.25 -25.58 -0.15
N PRO A 193 -2.19 -26.91 0.03
CA PRO A 193 -3.18 -27.78 0.67
C PRO A 193 -3.33 -27.47 2.16
N GLN A 194 -4.51 -27.80 2.72
CA GLN A 194 -4.76 -27.70 4.18
C GLN A 194 -4.16 -28.87 4.96
N SER A 195 -3.81 -29.96 4.27
CA SER A 195 -3.09 -31.09 4.84
C SER A 195 -2.28 -31.81 3.76
N ALA A 196 -1.11 -32.33 4.13
CA ALA A 196 -0.27 -33.11 3.23
C ALA A 196 0.55 -34.14 4.03
N GLU A 197 0.97 -35.21 3.38
CA GLU A 197 1.89 -36.18 3.97
C GLU A 197 3.34 -35.73 3.83
N THR A 198 4.15 -36.07 4.84
CA THR A 198 5.60 -35.83 4.76
C THR A 198 6.25 -36.64 3.65
N GLY A 199 7.18 -36.01 2.92
CA GLY A 199 8.05 -36.69 2.00
C GLY A 199 9.09 -37.60 2.70
N PRO A 200 9.90 -38.32 1.94
CA PRO A 200 10.88 -39.27 2.46
C PRO A 200 12.00 -38.63 3.29
N ASN A 201 12.14 -37.33 3.24
CA ASN A 201 13.10 -36.52 3.98
C ASN A 201 12.45 -35.74 5.17
N GLY A 202 11.20 -36.10 5.49
CA GLY A 202 10.42 -35.44 6.53
C GLY A 202 9.91 -34.05 6.18
N LYS A 203 10.10 -33.57 4.93
CA LYS A 203 9.60 -32.28 4.47
C LYS A 203 8.15 -32.34 4.01
N VAL A 204 7.45 -31.24 4.17
CA VAL A 204 6.07 -31.06 3.73
C VAL A 204 5.80 -29.58 3.51
N SER A 205 5.10 -29.24 2.44
CA SER A 205 4.87 -27.84 2.06
C SER A 205 3.39 -27.50 1.99
N THR A 206 3.09 -26.23 2.18
CA THR A 206 1.80 -25.60 1.86
C THR A 206 2.04 -24.21 1.30
N ASN A 207 1.09 -23.70 0.53
CA ASN A 207 1.09 -22.33 0.04
C ASN A 207 0.13 -21.48 0.87
N ILE A 208 0.56 -20.28 1.26
CA ILE A 208 -0.32 -19.24 1.76
C ILE A 208 -0.73 -18.32 0.61
N PHE A 209 -2.02 -18.11 0.45
CA PHE A 209 -2.62 -17.20 -0.52
C PHE A 209 -3.10 -15.95 0.20
N SER A 210 -2.79 -14.79 -0.34
CA SER A 210 -3.22 -13.52 0.22
C SER A 210 -4.72 -13.25 0.03
N GLY A 211 -5.26 -12.43 0.91
CA GLY A 211 -6.60 -11.84 0.81
C GLY A 211 -6.57 -10.41 0.29
N THR A 212 -7.61 -9.65 0.64
CA THR A 212 -7.80 -8.25 0.24
C THR A 212 -7.38 -7.24 1.31
N VAL A 213 -6.98 -7.70 2.50
CA VAL A 213 -6.58 -6.85 3.64
C VAL A 213 -5.11 -7.00 3.92
N SER A 214 -4.39 -5.86 3.98
CA SER A 214 -2.97 -5.83 4.34
C SER A 214 -2.76 -6.09 5.84
N GLY A 215 -1.66 -6.76 6.18
CA GLY A 215 -1.34 -7.08 7.57
C GLY A 215 -0.39 -8.27 7.67
N VAL A 216 -0.37 -8.93 8.82
CA VAL A 216 0.45 -10.11 9.05
C VAL A 216 -0.43 -11.35 9.14
N VAL A 217 -0.13 -12.34 8.30
CA VAL A 217 -0.69 -13.68 8.40
C VAL A 217 0.31 -14.60 9.08
N GLN A 218 -0.19 -15.51 9.91
CA GLN A 218 0.64 -16.52 10.59
C GLN A 218 0.13 -17.91 10.25
N VAL A 219 1.01 -18.74 9.69
CA VAL A 219 0.72 -20.13 9.33
C VAL A 219 1.36 -21.07 10.36
N MET A 220 0.63 -22.07 10.81
CA MET A 220 1.07 -23.07 11.76
C MET A 220 0.82 -24.49 11.20
N ALA A 221 1.78 -25.36 11.38
CA ALA A 221 1.67 -26.77 11.04
C ALA A 221 1.43 -27.61 12.30
N SER A 222 0.61 -28.66 12.19
CA SER A 222 0.36 -29.58 13.29
C SER A 222 0.26 -31.03 12.84
N VAL A 223 0.66 -31.96 13.73
CA VAL A 223 0.55 -33.41 13.56
C VAL A 223 -0.17 -34.00 14.77
N SER A 224 -1.19 -34.79 14.49
CA SER A 224 -1.91 -35.56 15.55
C SER A 224 -1.35 -37.00 15.60
N GLN A 225 -0.68 -37.35 16.70
CA GLN A 225 -0.08 -38.68 16.87
C GLN A 225 -0.23 -39.20 18.30
N GLY A 226 -0.73 -40.42 18.45
CA GLY A 226 -0.84 -41.06 19.75
C GLY A 226 -1.69 -40.34 20.80
N GLY A 227 -2.64 -39.46 20.37
CA GLY A 227 -3.47 -38.64 21.25
C GLY A 227 -2.83 -37.32 21.66
N ALA A 228 -1.60 -37.05 21.22
CA ALA A 228 -0.93 -35.76 21.38
C ALA A 228 -0.95 -34.96 20.05
N VAL A 229 -0.94 -33.62 20.15
CA VAL A 229 -0.83 -32.73 19.02
C VAL A 229 0.53 -32.00 19.08
N ILE A 230 1.36 -32.24 18.09
CA ILE A 230 2.65 -31.58 17.90
C ILE A 230 2.41 -30.39 17.02
N ARG A 231 2.90 -29.19 17.38
CA ARG A 231 2.75 -27.94 16.60
C ARG A 231 4.08 -27.30 16.29
N SER A 232 4.16 -26.66 15.13
CA SER A 232 5.27 -25.78 14.80
C SER A 232 5.13 -24.44 15.55
N LEU A 233 6.17 -23.64 15.56
CA LEU A 233 6.03 -22.20 15.80
C LEU A 233 5.28 -21.59 14.59
N PRO A 234 4.45 -20.52 14.83
CA PRO A 234 3.81 -19.80 13.76
C PRO A 234 4.84 -19.14 12.84
N VAL A 235 4.65 -19.26 11.52
CA VAL A 235 5.45 -18.59 10.49
C VAL A 235 4.70 -17.35 10.06
N ALA A 236 5.31 -16.17 10.28
CA ALA A 236 4.72 -14.88 9.93
C ALA A 236 5.11 -14.46 8.52
N ILE A 237 4.12 -14.06 7.71
CA ILE A 237 4.30 -13.47 6.39
C ILE A 237 3.54 -12.14 6.35
N ALA A 238 4.21 -11.08 5.89
CA ALA A 238 3.59 -9.78 5.72
C ALA A 238 2.79 -9.74 4.41
N ILE A 239 1.55 -9.26 4.48
CA ILE A 239 0.73 -8.94 3.30
C ILE A 239 0.72 -7.41 3.17
N HIS A 240 1.38 -6.87 2.15
CA HIS A 240 1.40 -5.42 1.88
C HIS A 240 0.25 -5.03 0.94
N GLY A 241 -0.15 -3.76 0.99
CA GLY A 241 -1.16 -3.19 0.08
C GLY A 241 -0.74 -3.25 -1.39
N GLY A 242 -1.73 -3.03 -2.24
CA GLY A 242 -1.56 -3.00 -3.69
C GLY A 242 -1.01 -1.66 -4.21
N LEU A 243 -1.18 -1.45 -5.51
CA LEU A 243 -0.82 -0.21 -6.19
C LEU A 243 -1.87 0.88 -5.93
N PRO A 244 -1.53 2.17 -6.12
CA PRO A 244 -2.44 3.28 -5.87
C PRO A 244 -3.75 3.19 -6.64
N ASP A 245 -4.83 3.62 -5.98
CA ASP A 245 -6.17 3.74 -6.56
C ASP A 245 -6.70 5.16 -6.42
N SER A 246 -7.38 5.66 -7.47
CA SER A 246 -7.87 7.05 -7.51
C SER A 246 -8.93 7.36 -6.47
N ALA A 247 -9.74 6.38 -6.06
CA ALA A 247 -10.77 6.54 -5.03
C ALA A 247 -10.19 6.66 -3.63
N HIS A 248 -8.95 6.22 -3.44
CA HIS A 248 -8.23 6.20 -2.16
C HIS A 248 -6.97 7.08 -2.18
N PHE A 249 -6.98 8.14 -3.03
CA PHE A 249 -5.90 9.11 -3.12
C PHE A 249 -6.38 10.49 -2.67
N ALA A 250 -5.99 10.91 -1.49
CA ALA A 250 -6.41 12.16 -0.87
C ALA A 250 -5.23 13.04 -0.48
N ILE A 251 -5.45 14.37 -0.49
CA ILE A 251 -4.47 15.39 -0.08
C ILE A 251 -4.99 16.14 1.16
N ALA A 252 -4.11 16.41 2.09
CA ALA A 252 -4.34 17.24 3.26
C ALA A 252 -3.27 18.33 3.32
N VAL A 253 -3.67 19.53 3.69
CA VAL A 253 -2.81 20.69 3.96
C VAL A 253 -2.76 20.93 5.46
N GLU A 254 -1.60 21.27 6.01
CA GLU A 254 -1.46 21.57 7.44
C GLU A 254 -2.20 22.84 7.80
N LYS A 255 -2.09 23.87 6.93
CA LYS A 255 -2.77 25.16 7.08
C LYS A 255 -3.54 25.48 5.81
N LEU A 256 -4.84 25.74 5.94
CA LEU A 256 -5.65 26.21 4.82
C LEU A 256 -5.21 27.59 4.34
N ASN A 257 -4.70 28.42 5.27
CA ASN A 257 -4.31 29.79 5.04
C ASN A 257 -3.04 30.11 5.84
N PHE A 258 -1.98 30.61 5.16
CA PHE A 258 -0.76 31.10 5.80
C PHE A 258 -0.29 32.43 5.18
N PRO A 259 0.48 33.31 5.89
CA PRO A 259 0.74 34.67 5.46
C PRO A 259 1.85 34.79 4.40
N GLY A 260 1.78 33.95 3.36
CA GLY A 260 2.83 33.74 2.38
C GLY A 260 2.80 34.63 1.15
N TYR A 261 1.76 35.48 0.97
CA TYR A 261 1.63 36.31 -0.25
C TYR A 261 2.70 37.39 -0.37
N ASN A 262 3.03 38.01 0.77
CA ASN A 262 4.04 39.10 0.84
C ASN A 262 5.28 38.69 1.64
N ILE A 263 5.22 37.62 2.43
CA ILE A 263 6.31 37.13 3.27
C ILE A 263 6.83 35.82 2.66
N TYR A 264 8.07 35.83 2.18
CA TYR A 264 8.69 34.67 1.55
C TYR A 264 9.46 33.81 2.56
N GLY A 265 9.63 32.53 2.24
CA GLY A 265 10.34 31.56 3.07
C GLY A 265 9.49 30.94 4.20
N LEU A 266 8.19 31.25 4.27
CA LEU A 266 7.28 30.57 5.19
C LEU A 266 6.87 29.22 4.63
N THR A 267 6.64 28.24 5.50
CA THR A 267 6.37 26.86 5.11
C THR A 267 4.99 26.39 5.56
N ASP A 268 4.43 25.49 4.74
CA ASP A 268 3.23 24.75 5.01
C ASP A 268 3.43 23.27 4.67
N GLY A 269 2.93 22.36 5.51
CA GLY A 269 3.04 20.92 5.33
C GLY A 269 1.93 20.40 4.41
N ILE A 270 2.32 19.66 3.38
CA ILE A 270 1.38 18.99 2.48
C ILE A 270 1.56 17.49 2.63
N THR A 271 0.49 16.78 2.96
CA THR A 271 0.50 15.33 3.11
C THR A 271 -0.54 14.70 2.21
N VAL A 272 -0.17 13.64 1.52
CA VAL A 272 -1.12 12.79 0.81
C VAL A 272 -1.25 11.45 1.51
N TYR A 273 -2.43 10.86 1.38
CA TYR A 273 -2.77 9.51 1.80
C TYR A 273 -3.08 8.71 0.55
N VAL A 274 -2.34 7.64 0.34
CA VAL A 274 -2.46 6.81 -0.86
C VAL A 274 -2.86 5.41 -0.42
N GLY A 275 -4.02 4.97 -0.89
CA GLY A 275 -4.55 3.62 -0.67
C GLY A 275 -4.65 2.84 -1.97
N ASP A 276 -4.73 1.51 -1.85
CA ASP A 276 -5.05 0.61 -2.94
C ASP A 276 -6.57 0.51 -3.16
N LYS A 277 -7.01 -0.28 -4.15
CA LYS A 277 -8.43 -0.47 -4.49
C LYS A 277 -9.29 -1.06 -3.36
N TYR A 278 -8.66 -1.65 -2.34
CA TYR A 278 -9.33 -2.18 -1.17
C TYR A 278 -9.30 -1.24 0.03
N GLY A 279 -8.64 -0.08 -0.10
CA GLY A 279 -8.46 0.91 0.98
C GLY A 279 -7.31 0.58 1.93
N ASN A 280 -6.43 -0.36 1.60
CA ASN A 280 -5.20 -0.55 2.36
C ASN A 280 -4.20 0.56 2.04
N PRO A 281 -3.30 0.92 2.97
CA PRO A 281 -2.13 1.71 2.63
C PRO A 281 -1.38 1.05 1.47
N VAL A 282 -1.00 1.84 0.46
CA VAL A 282 -0.17 1.31 -0.64
C VAL A 282 1.16 0.78 -0.12
N ARG A 283 1.82 -0.02 -0.94
CA ARG A 283 3.17 -0.48 -0.65
C ARG A 283 4.07 0.70 -0.27
N PRO A 284 4.85 0.61 0.83
CA PRO A 284 5.83 1.63 1.19
C PRO A 284 6.81 1.90 0.05
N GLU A 285 7.37 3.13 0.04
CA GLU A 285 8.27 3.61 -1.01
C GLU A 285 7.61 3.83 -2.38
N THR A 286 6.27 3.88 -2.42
CA THR A 286 5.55 4.35 -3.61
C THR A 286 5.82 5.84 -3.82
N VAL A 287 6.27 6.20 -5.03
CA VAL A 287 6.64 7.58 -5.37
C VAL A 287 5.39 8.41 -5.64
N VAL A 288 5.30 9.58 -5.02
CA VAL A 288 4.31 10.61 -5.31
C VAL A 288 5.01 11.88 -5.76
N TYR A 289 4.56 12.46 -6.88
CA TYR A 289 5.07 13.71 -7.43
C TYR A 289 4.15 14.86 -7.07
N PHE A 290 4.73 16.01 -6.75
CA PHE A 290 3.99 17.20 -6.34
C PHE A 290 4.30 18.36 -7.25
N THR A 291 3.27 19.18 -7.55
CA THR A 291 3.38 20.45 -8.24
C THR A 291 2.50 21.50 -7.57
N THR A 292 2.84 22.76 -7.73
CA THR A 292 2.05 23.89 -7.22
C THR A 292 1.92 24.99 -8.26
N THR A 293 0.80 25.74 -8.22
CA THR A 293 0.61 26.93 -9.07
C THR A 293 1.14 28.21 -8.41
N GLY A 294 1.64 28.15 -7.18
CA GLY A 294 2.23 29.28 -6.47
C GLY A 294 3.17 28.82 -5.36
N GLY A 295 4.22 29.62 -5.09
CA GLY A 295 5.28 29.21 -4.19
C GLY A 295 6.22 28.16 -4.79
N ILE A 296 6.96 27.47 -3.95
CA ILE A 296 7.88 26.38 -4.28
C ILE A 296 7.50 25.15 -3.45
N ILE A 297 7.42 23.97 -4.08
CA ILE A 297 7.13 22.72 -3.41
C ILE A 297 8.23 21.69 -3.69
N GLU A 298 8.49 20.82 -2.74
CA GLU A 298 9.33 19.62 -2.98
C GLU A 298 8.67 18.74 -4.04
N GLY A 299 9.43 18.37 -5.07
CA GLY A 299 8.88 17.74 -6.28
C GLY A 299 8.40 16.30 -6.11
N SER A 300 8.84 15.58 -5.08
CA SER A 300 8.43 14.20 -4.83
C SER A 300 8.70 13.75 -3.41
N ALA A 301 7.94 12.75 -2.95
CA ALA A 301 8.18 12.03 -1.71
C ALA A 301 7.80 10.55 -1.87
N LEU A 302 8.30 9.71 -0.99
CA LEU A 302 7.98 8.29 -0.90
C LEU A 302 6.92 8.06 0.19
N THR A 303 6.02 7.11 -0.05
CA THR A 303 5.06 6.72 0.98
C THR A 303 5.73 5.94 2.12
N ASP A 304 5.24 6.16 3.33
CA ASP A 304 5.58 5.38 4.52
C ASP A 304 4.71 4.10 4.64
N LEU A 305 4.86 3.37 5.73
CA LEU A 305 4.08 2.16 6.04
C LEU A 305 2.56 2.43 6.18
N MET A 306 2.15 3.69 6.36
CA MET A 306 0.76 4.10 6.46
C MET A 306 0.22 4.68 5.14
N GLY A 307 0.97 4.54 4.04
CA GLY A 307 0.62 5.10 2.74
C GLY A 307 0.69 6.63 2.67
N ARG A 308 1.44 7.30 3.56
CA ARG A 308 1.57 8.75 3.61
C ARG A 308 2.85 9.21 2.94
N ALA A 309 2.74 10.23 2.08
CA ALA A 309 3.88 10.96 1.56
C ALA A 309 3.71 12.45 1.88
N SER A 310 4.72 13.07 2.49
CA SER A 310 4.67 14.46 2.94
C SER A 310 5.78 15.29 2.30
N VAL A 311 5.46 16.52 1.92
CA VAL A 311 6.37 17.50 1.34
C VAL A 311 6.12 18.86 1.96
N VAL A 312 7.05 19.78 1.77
CA VAL A 312 6.96 21.17 2.23
C VAL A 312 6.66 22.08 1.06
N LEU A 313 5.59 22.90 1.21
CA LEU A 313 5.28 24.04 0.37
C LEU A 313 5.88 25.29 1.01
N MET A 314 6.65 26.08 0.27
CA MET A 314 7.29 27.31 0.73
C MET A 314 6.79 28.50 -0.05
N SER A 315 6.48 29.59 0.66
CA SER A 315 6.10 30.86 0.03
C SER A 315 7.27 31.49 -0.72
N ALA A 316 7.04 31.78 -1.99
CA ALA A 316 8.01 32.37 -2.92
C ALA A 316 7.29 33.02 -4.10
N GLY A 317 8.01 33.77 -4.93
CA GLY A 317 7.50 34.22 -6.22
C GLY A 317 7.53 33.09 -7.28
N PRO A 318 6.60 33.13 -8.26
CA PRO A 318 5.53 34.10 -8.45
C PRO A 318 4.39 33.95 -7.42
N GLN A 319 3.73 35.09 -7.13
CA GLN A 319 2.57 35.07 -6.25
C GLN A 319 1.44 34.22 -6.86
N PRO A 320 0.74 33.43 -6.05
CA PRO A 320 -0.29 32.54 -6.56
C PRO A 320 -1.51 33.30 -7.08
N TYR A 321 -2.09 32.74 -8.15
CA TYR A 321 -3.34 33.20 -8.72
C TYR A 321 -4.16 32.01 -9.23
N HIS A 322 -5.39 31.91 -8.77
CA HIS A 322 -6.32 30.88 -9.21
C HIS A 322 -7.43 31.48 -10.08
N PRO A 323 -7.78 30.89 -11.25
CA PRO A 323 -8.75 31.48 -12.18
C PRO A 323 -10.16 31.72 -11.59
N VAL A 324 -10.55 30.92 -10.59
CA VAL A 324 -11.89 31.00 -9.95
C VAL A 324 -11.83 31.75 -8.63
N TYR A 325 -10.81 31.51 -7.80
CA TYR A 325 -10.71 32.06 -6.44
C TYR A 325 -9.90 33.36 -6.37
N GLY A 326 -9.17 33.69 -7.42
CA GLY A 326 -8.40 34.96 -7.52
C GLY A 326 -6.99 34.85 -6.97
N ALA A 327 -6.43 36.02 -6.66
CA ALA A 327 -5.08 36.18 -6.14
C ALA A 327 -4.96 35.60 -4.72
N GLY A 328 -3.84 34.98 -4.42
CA GLY A 328 -3.54 34.35 -3.14
C GLY A 328 -3.79 32.85 -3.13
N PHE A 329 -4.61 32.31 -4.01
CA PHE A 329 -4.90 30.88 -4.04
C PHE A 329 -3.94 30.12 -4.93
N ALA A 330 -3.28 29.12 -4.36
CA ALA A 330 -2.46 28.12 -5.06
C ALA A 330 -3.18 26.76 -5.06
N THR A 331 -3.11 26.06 -6.20
CA THR A 331 -3.47 24.66 -6.29
C THR A 331 -2.20 23.83 -6.11
N VAL A 332 -2.20 22.92 -5.14
CA VAL A 332 -1.21 21.86 -5.00
C VAL A 332 -1.79 20.60 -5.59
N THR A 333 -1.07 19.97 -6.51
CA THR A 333 -1.47 18.73 -7.18
C THR A 333 -0.46 17.65 -6.85
N ALA A 334 -0.95 16.50 -6.39
CA ALA A 334 -0.17 15.30 -6.20
C ALA A 334 -0.53 14.26 -7.25
N ARG A 335 0.46 13.52 -7.76
CA ARG A 335 0.32 12.52 -8.84
C ARG A 335 1.11 11.27 -8.53
N THR A 336 0.51 10.13 -8.88
CA THR A 336 1.20 8.83 -8.87
C THR A 336 0.63 7.95 -9.99
N ALA A 337 1.11 6.72 -10.15
CA ALA A 337 0.61 5.77 -11.14
C ALA A 337 -0.27 4.71 -10.48
N ASP A 338 -1.38 4.34 -11.14
CA ASP A 338 -2.25 3.22 -10.76
C ASP A 338 -1.70 1.87 -11.24
N GLU A 339 -2.45 0.78 -11.00
CA GLU A 339 -2.10 -0.59 -11.43
C GLU A 339 -1.99 -0.76 -12.95
N ASN A 340 -2.62 0.12 -13.73
CA ASN A 340 -2.60 0.12 -15.19
C ASN A 340 -1.57 1.10 -15.77
N GLN A 341 -0.70 1.66 -14.92
CA GLN A 341 0.28 2.70 -15.25
C GLN A 341 -0.34 4.04 -15.71
N ASN A 342 -1.65 4.26 -15.46
CA ASN A 342 -2.26 5.54 -15.69
C ASN A 342 -1.88 6.51 -14.56
N THR A 343 -1.67 7.77 -14.93
CA THR A 343 -1.47 8.81 -13.92
C THR A 343 -2.80 9.11 -13.23
N ILE A 344 -2.83 8.95 -11.91
CA ILE A 344 -3.91 9.41 -11.05
C ILE A 344 -3.46 10.65 -10.29
N GLU A 345 -4.39 11.56 -10.00
CA GLU A 345 -4.08 12.82 -9.33
C GLU A 345 -5.14 13.21 -8.30
N THR A 346 -4.68 13.96 -7.30
CA THR A 346 -5.53 14.66 -6.32
C THR A 346 -5.00 16.07 -6.13
N SER A 347 -5.86 17.01 -5.75
CA SER A 347 -5.45 18.39 -5.55
C SER A 347 -6.11 19.03 -4.34
N GLY A 348 -5.42 20.00 -3.76
CA GLY A 348 -5.89 20.83 -2.66
C GLY A 348 -5.59 22.32 -2.92
N LEU A 349 -6.39 23.18 -2.31
CA LEU A 349 -6.18 24.63 -2.35
C LEU A 349 -5.47 25.09 -1.08
N VAL A 350 -4.49 25.98 -1.25
CA VAL A 350 -3.82 26.68 -0.15
C VAL A 350 -3.94 28.18 -0.41
N LEU A 351 -4.33 28.94 0.62
CA LEU A 351 -4.39 30.39 0.56
C LEU A 351 -3.08 31.00 1.12
N PHE A 352 -2.40 31.77 0.31
CA PHE A 352 -1.33 32.66 0.70
C PHE A 352 -1.95 34.03 0.97
N SER A 353 -2.35 34.31 2.19
CA SER A 353 -2.89 35.62 2.53
C SER A 353 -1.79 36.69 2.64
N GLY A 354 -2.20 37.92 2.38
CA GLY A 354 -1.29 39.06 2.30
C GLY A 354 -1.35 39.99 3.52
N ILE A 355 -1.04 41.27 3.31
CA ILE A 355 -1.05 42.29 4.34
C ILE A 355 -2.48 42.73 4.69
N PRO A 356 -2.77 43.04 5.98
CA PRO A 356 -4.11 43.36 6.42
C PRO A 356 -4.60 44.70 5.85
N GLN A 357 -5.90 44.77 5.56
CA GLN A 357 -6.66 45.97 5.25
C GLN A 357 -7.93 46.02 6.11
N ILE A 358 -8.33 47.21 6.55
CA ILE A 358 -9.55 47.43 7.29
C ILE A 358 -10.35 48.50 6.58
N SER A 359 -11.63 48.24 6.33
CA SER A 359 -12.59 49.27 5.89
C SER A 359 -13.80 49.23 6.80
N VAL A 360 -14.43 50.35 7.00
CA VAL A 360 -15.60 50.51 7.88
C VAL A 360 -16.64 51.41 7.23
N ASN A 361 -17.91 51.03 7.37
CA ASN A 361 -19.04 51.81 6.85
C ASN A 361 -20.21 51.79 7.89
N PRO A 362 -20.74 52.96 8.25
CA PRO A 362 -20.26 54.32 7.86
C PRO A 362 -18.86 54.63 8.43
N ASN A 363 -18.18 55.60 7.86
CA ASN A 363 -16.84 56.04 8.28
C ASN A 363 -16.84 57.23 9.29
N SER A 364 -18.02 57.56 9.82
CA SER A 364 -18.23 58.60 10.82
C SER A 364 -19.25 58.17 11.85
N ILE A 365 -19.09 58.66 13.06
CA ILE A 365 -19.94 58.33 14.18
C ILE A 365 -20.98 59.43 14.37
N ASN A 366 -22.26 59.05 14.45
CA ASN A 366 -23.37 59.93 14.83
C ASN A 366 -24.42 59.10 15.57
N VAL A 367 -24.21 58.89 16.87
CA VAL A 367 -25.10 58.05 17.73
C VAL A 367 -26.22 58.97 18.28
N PRO A 368 -27.50 58.66 18.01
CA PRO A 368 -28.62 59.42 18.55
C PRO A 368 -28.74 59.25 20.07
N ASP A 369 -29.35 60.26 20.74
CA ASP A 369 -29.68 60.18 22.15
C ASP A 369 -30.49 58.92 22.48
N LYS A 370 -30.02 58.12 23.46
CA LYS A 370 -30.57 56.83 23.86
C LYS A 370 -30.76 55.85 22.73
N GLY A 371 -30.04 56.03 21.62
CA GLY A 371 -30.11 55.25 20.41
C GLY A 371 -28.87 54.44 20.14
N SER A 372 -28.76 53.98 18.90
CA SER A 372 -27.59 53.24 18.40
C SER A 372 -27.31 53.53 16.94
N GLN A 373 -26.08 53.34 16.56
CA GLN A 373 -25.65 53.36 15.15
C GLN A 373 -24.93 52.05 14.82
N SER A 374 -25.38 51.38 13.75
CA SER A 374 -24.76 50.13 13.27
C SER A 374 -23.63 50.41 12.29
N PHE A 375 -22.60 49.61 12.40
CA PHE A 375 -21.41 49.63 11.54
C PHE A 375 -21.18 48.24 10.95
N PHE A 376 -20.80 48.23 9.68
CA PHE A 376 -20.25 47.06 9.01
C PHE A 376 -18.79 47.33 8.72
N TYR A 377 -17.95 46.38 9.01
CA TYR A 377 -16.52 46.53 8.72
C TYR A 377 -15.94 45.26 8.09
N THR A 378 -14.95 45.46 7.24
CA THR A 378 -14.24 44.40 6.57
C THR A 378 -12.80 44.36 7.06
N VAL A 379 -12.32 43.18 7.44
CA VAL A 379 -10.92 42.90 7.71
C VAL A 379 -10.48 41.77 6.77
N SER A 380 -9.62 42.12 5.83
CA SER A 380 -9.14 41.18 4.80
C SER A 380 -7.69 41.49 4.46
N ASP A 381 -7.08 40.66 3.62
CA ASP A 381 -5.85 41.06 2.95
C ASP A 381 -6.12 42.01 1.76
N GLN A 382 -5.06 42.48 1.09
CA GLN A 382 -5.19 43.38 -0.06
C GLN A 382 -5.91 42.75 -1.27
N ASN A 383 -6.13 41.43 -1.28
CA ASN A 383 -6.83 40.70 -2.33
C ASN A 383 -8.28 40.36 -1.93
N GLY A 384 -8.72 40.78 -0.73
CA GLY A 384 -10.04 40.48 -0.19
C GLY A 384 -10.17 39.13 0.50
N ASN A 385 -9.06 38.42 0.76
CA ASN A 385 -9.04 37.12 1.41
C ASN A 385 -9.00 37.25 2.94
N PRO A 386 -9.47 36.23 3.70
CA PRO A 386 -9.33 36.22 5.14
C PRO A 386 -7.86 36.20 5.58
N LEU A 387 -7.56 36.82 6.70
CA LEU A 387 -6.24 36.74 7.34
C LEU A 387 -6.10 35.37 8.03
N VAL A 388 -4.88 35.02 8.42
CA VAL A 388 -4.58 33.68 8.96
C VAL A 388 -5.20 33.41 10.33
N ALA A 389 -5.28 32.15 10.69
CA ALA A 389 -5.71 31.68 12.01
C ALA A 389 -4.95 32.36 13.15
N GLY A 390 -5.66 32.64 14.26
CA GLY A 390 -5.10 33.32 15.42
C GLY A 390 -4.98 34.84 15.28
N THR A 391 -5.32 35.41 14.10
CA THR A 391 -5.44 36.87 13.98
C THR A 391 -6.56 37.35 14.88
N SER A 392 -6.22 38.30 15.77
CA SER A 392 -7.19 38.98 16.65
C SER A 392 -7.70 40.26 15.98
N ILE A 393 -9.00 40.44 15.96
CA ILE A 393 -9.68 41.63 15.52
C ILE A 393 -10.41 42.25 16.72
N ARG A 394 -10.15 43.51 17.01
CA ARG A 394 -10.76 44.20 18.16
C ARG A 394 -11.34 45.55 17.77
N VAL A 395 -12.54 45.80 18.25
CA VAL A 395 -13.19 47.12 18.18
C VAL A 395 -13.19 47.71 19.62
N SER A 396 -12.54 48.84 19.79
CA SER A 396 -12.44 49.51 21.08
C SER A 396 -12.94 50.96 21.02
N VAL A 397 -13.75 51.36 22.01
CA VAL A 397 -14.11 52.76 22.23
C VAL A 397 -12.97 53.43 22.98
N GLU A 398 -12.33 54.41 22.36
CA GLU A 398 -11.18 55.15 22.93
C GLU A 398 -11.67 56.38 23.74
N SER A 399 -12.81 56.96 23.35
CA SER A 399 -13.43 58.10 24.06
C SER A 399 -14.92 58.17 23.75
N GLY A 400 -15.68 58.75 24.67
CA GLY A 400 -17.13 58.99 24.57
C GLY A 400 -17.94 58.01 25.42
N ASN A 401 -19.24 58.39 25.67
CA ASN A 401 -20.14 57.59 26.48
C ASN A 401 -20.96 56.64 25.58
N VAL A 402 -20.29 55.75 24.92
CA VAL A 402 -20.91 54.71 24.04
C VAL A 402 -20.32 53.35 24.34
N GLU A 403 -21.08 52.31 24.07
CA GLU A 403 -20.66 50.92 24.17
C GLU A 403 -20.74 50.27 22.77
N ALA A 404 -19.71 49.50 22.42
CA ALA A 404 -19.69 48.72 21.18
C ALA A 404 -20.19 47.31 21.44
N VAL A 405 -21.26 46.92 20.76
CA VAL A 405 -21.94 45.61 20.94
C VAL A 405 -21.97 44.86 19.57
N GLY A 406 -21.61 43.60 19.55
CA GLY A 406 -21.60 42.78 18.35
C GLY A 406 -20.26 42.10 18.13
N ASN A 407 -19.77 42.10 16.89
CA ASN A 407 -18.46 41.53 16.57
C ASN A 407 -17.33 42.50 16.96
N THR A 408 -17.01 42.56 18.25
CA THR A 408 -16.03 43.50 18.80
C THR A 408 -14.74 42.88 19.28
N ASP A 409 -14.71 41.55 19.45
CA ASP A 409 -13.51 40.79 19.80
C ASP A 409 -13.60 39.40 19.10
N ILE A 410 -12.77 39.20 18.09
CA ILE A 410 -12.83 38.03 17.22
C ILE A 410 -11.41 37.48 17.05
N THR A 411 -11.31 36.17 17.13
CA THR A 411 -10.10 35.42 16.71
C THR A 411 -10.43 34.61 15.47
N LEU A 412 -9.71 34.81 14.41
CA LEU A 412 -9.94 34.11 13.13
C LEU A 412 -9.55 32.62 13.23
N PRO A 413 -10.39 31.71 12.71
CA PRO A 413 -10.02 30.31 12.52
C PRO A 413 -9.12 30.13 11.28
N ASP A 414 -8.58 28.91 11.09
CA ASP A 414 -7.95 28.54 9.83
C ASP A 414 -9.02 28.34 8.75
N THR A 415 -9.07 29.24 7.78
CA THR A 415 -10.14 29.31 6.79
C THR A 415 -9.73 29.96 5.51
N GLN A 416 -10.35 29.56 4.40
CA GLN A 416 -10.30 30.20 3.09
C GLN A 416 -11.63 30.93 2.75
N SER A 417 -12.62 30.85 3.63
CA SER A 417 -13.96 31.38 3.37
C SER A 417 -13.99 32.92 3.47
N PRO A 418 -14.43 33.64 2.43
CA PRO A 418 -14.60 35.09 2.47
C PRO A 418 -15.64 35.56 3.48
N ALA A 419 -16.47 34.68 4.05
CA ALA A 419 -17.39 35.01 5.13
C ALA A 419 -16.67 35.54 6.39
N TRP A 420 -15.40 35.14 6.58
CA TRP A 420 -14.56 35.56 7.69
C TRP A 420 -13.79 36.88 7.42
N THR A 421 -14.26 37.70 6.48
CA THR A 421 -13.76 39.05 6.23
C THR A 421 -14.74 40.13 6.61
N ASN A 422 -16.02 39.80 6.79
CA ASN A 422 -17.10 40.79 7.00
C ASN A 422 -17.73 40.65 8.38
N PHE A 423 -17.81 41.76 9.11
CA PHE A 423 -18.23 41.80 10.48
C PHE A 423 -19.17 43.01 10.73
N GLY A 424 -19.87 43.01 11.83
CA GLY A 424 -20.75 44.11 12.21
C GLY A 424 -20.82 44.33 13.71
N PHE A 425 -20.95 45.56 14.11
CA PHE A 425 -21.22 45.97 15.48
C PHE A 425 -22.16 47.20 15.51
N SER A 426 -22.68 47.50 16.67
CA SER A 426 -23.44 48.73 16.92
C SER A 426 -22.81 49.50 18.07
N LEU A 427 -22.70 50.82 17.93
CA LEU A 427 -22.43 51.71 19.03
C LEU A 427 -23.76 52.10 19.67
N VAL A 428 -23.89 51.90 20.97
CA VAL A 428 -25.08 52.21 21.76
C VAL A 428 -24.73 53.35 22.71
N ASP A 429 -25.55 54.38 22.75
CA ASP A 429 -25.40 55.47 23.70
C ASP A 429 -25.63 54.97 25.13
N THR A 430 -24.69 55.29 26.02
CA THR A 430 -24.76 54.96 27.46
C THR A 430 -24.89 56.21 28.33
N THR A 431 -25.14 57.37 27.72
CA THR A 431 -25.28 58.66 28.42
C THR A 431 -26.60 58.68 29.15
N PRO A 432 -26.64 58.95 30.48
CA PRO A 432 -27.91 59.03 31.25
C PRO A 432 -28.66 60.33 30.96
N ASP A 433 -28.04 61.39 30.47
CA ASP A 433 -28.63 62.71 30.21
C ASP A 433 -28.34 63.17 28.76
N THR A 434 -29.37 63.72 28.14
CA THR A 434 -29.51 63.94 26.70
C THR A 434 -29.09 65.32 26.23
N SER A 435 -28.61 66.16 27.10
CA SER A 435 -28.34 67.60 26.76
C SER A 435 -26.89 67.85 26.29
N LEU A 436 -26.04 66.90 26.35
CA LEU A 436 -24.59 67.06 26.06
C LEU A 436 -24.13 66.21 24.86
N VAL A 437 -23.60 66.83 23.84
CA VAL A 437 -22.93 66.22 22.74
C VAL A 437 -21.54 65.79 23.18
N ASN A 438 -21.25 64.55 23.06
CA ASN A 438 -19.95 63.95 23.41
C ASN A 438 -19.18 63.60 22.16
N ASN A 439 -17.87 63.92 22.13
CA ASN A 439 -16.99 63.40 21.09
C ASN A 439 -16.69 61.93 21.32
N VAL A 440 -16.89 61.15 20.29
CA VAL A 440 -16.64 59.70 20.31
C VAL A 440 -15.48 59.36 19.37
N SER A 441 -14.57 58.55 19.84
CA SER A 441 -13.51 57.95 19.03
C SER A 441 -13.51 56.46 19.21
N LEU A 442 -13.45 55.72 18.10
CA LEU A 442 -13.45 54.28 18.03
C LEU A 442 -12.23 53.84 17.23
N LYS A 443 -11.61 52.76 17.67
CA LYS A 443 -10.50 52.11 17.01
C LYS A 443 -10.88 50.68 16.64
N ILE A 444 -10.64 50.29 15.39
CA ILE A 444 -10.69 48.92 14.92
C ILE A 444 -9.25 48.50 14.65
N SER A 445 -8.79 47.43 15.29
CA SER A 445 -7.44 46.94 15.15
C SER A 445 -7.42 45.46 14.81
N THR A 446 -6.41 45.06 14.03
CA THR A 446 -6.08 43.65 13.77
C THR A 446 -4.62 43.40 14.12
N THR A 447 -4.37 42.27 14.76
CA THR A 447 -3.03 41.82 15.17
C THR A 447 -2.86 40.35 14.88
N GLY A 448 -1.86 39.97 14.11
CA GLY A 448 -1.63 38.59 13.72
C GLY A 448 -0.40 38.40 12.83
N PRO A 449 -0.17 37.17 12.37
CA PRO A 449 1.00 36.85 11.53
C PRO A 449 1.06 37.60 10.19
N ASN A 450 -0.07 38.08 9.66
CA ASN A 450 -0.12 38.91 8.46
C ASN A 450 0.40 40.33 8.70
N GLY A 451 0.60 40.73 9.96
CA GLY A 451 0.94 42.08 10.39
C GLY A 451 -0.15 42.73 11.24
N ASN A 452 0.10 43.94 11.67
CA ASN A 452 -0.82 44.71 12.50
C ASN A 452 -1.33 45.93 11.72
N LEU A 453 -2.61 46.26 11.91
CA LEU A 453 -3.22 47.44 11.33
C LEU A 453 -4.25 48.00 12.27
N GLU A 454 -4.39 49.37 12.33
CA GLU A 454 -5.37 50.06 13.07
C GLU A 454 -6.04 51.14 12.20
N VAL A 455 -7.33 51.27 12.37
CA VAL A 455 -8.14 52.35 11.74
C VAL A 455 -8.97 52.98 12.83
N SER A 456 -8.94 54.30 12.92
CA SER A 456 -9.76 55.10 13.85
C SER A 456 -10.81 55.88 13.09
N ILE A 457 -12.02 55.89 13.67
CA ILE A 457 -13.13 56.74 13.23
C ILE A 457 -13.61 57.58 14.41
N SER A 458 -14.09 58.78 14.10
CA SER A 458 -14.56 59.71 15.10
C SER A 458 -15.91 60.35 14.72
N GLY A 459 -16.55 60.91 15.67
CA GLY A 459 -17.83 61.61 15.52
C GLY A 459 -18.41 62.01 16.86
N ILE A 460 -19.71 61.98 16.95
CA ILE A 460 -20.46 62.48 18.14
C ILE A 460 -21.54 61.49 18.57
N ALA A 461 -21.83 61.48 19.85
CA ALA A 461 -23.05 60.97 20.44
C ALA A 461 -23.84 62.10 21.07
N HIS A 462 -25.15 62.04 20.91
CA HIS A 462 -26.07 63.09 21.38
C HIS A 462 -26.70 62.77 22.73
#